data_3bca31e7fac1533952c41a4ef8cdf036
#
_entry.id   3bca31e7fac1533952c41a4ef8cdf036
#
_cell.length_a   1.000
_cell.length_b   1.000
_cell.length_c   1.000
_cell.angle_alpha   90.00
_cell.angle_beta   90.00
_cell.angle_gamma   90.00
#
_symmetry.space_group_name_H-M   'P 1'
#
loop_
_entity.id
_entity.type
_entity.pdbx_description
1 polymer ?
#
loop_
_entity_poly.entity_id
_entity_poly.type
_entity_poly.pdbx_seq_one_letter_code
_entity_poly.pdbx_strand_id
1 'polypeptide(L)'
;GTFAIMSLITVYSIGSHLAEQFNRETPVLRVNPVIAGLVAFASFFCLIQQDGDMFARRWLGVAGLFVAILVGVLATRLFLFFSSFRRLRLYLPGGTPDIAIPQAFNALLPGMLTVVAFAGGETLLVALAGAPLHEIVYRFIRMPFDAIGAGLRGMLYILSLHLLWFMGIHGANVLDPITHDVYGSAMVANQAAAAAGLPLPHIMTKTFMDTVVFRGGAGTGISLAGALLLFGRTQASRRIGFLSLVPGVFNINEVLLFGLPIVLNPLMLIPFLLTPLLLAGISFAAVSVGLVPGTSVQAEWTTPILLNGYLSTGSLSGSALQLINIVIGVFLYAPFVLLSNKLKVKQIDDAFRSLLRRSCSPADASRRCLDHNDAAGALARILVVDLEYAFQHGRRP
;
A
#
# COMPACT_ATOMS: atom_id res chain seq x y z
N GLY A 1 10.85 -15.72 -4.64
CA GLY A 1 10.82 -15.77 -3.21
C GLY A 1 9.47 -15.43 -2.61
N THR A 2 9.44 -14.60 -1.57
CA THR A 2 8.25 -14.28 -0.76
C THR A 2 7.06 -13.69 -1.53
N PHE A 3 7.29 -12.92 -2.58
CA PHE A 3 6.22 -12.38 -3.45
C PHE A 3 5.37 -13.46 -4.11
N ALA A 4 5.93 -14.65 -4.33
CA ALA A 4 5.20 -15.77 -4.96
C ALA A 4 4.15 -16.45 -4.05
N ILE A 5 4.13 -16.12 -2.75
CA ILE A 5 3.20 -16.66 -1.75
C ILE A 5 2.48 -15.55 -0.96
N MET A 6 2.51 -14.33 -1.46
CA MET A 6 2.03 -13.15 -0.72
C MET A 6 0.53 -13.23 -0.41
N SER A 7 -0.28 -13.74 -1.34
CA SER A 7 -1.72 -13.93 -1.13
C SER A 7 -2.02 -14.89 0.02
N LEU A 8 -1.21 -15.94 0.18
CA LEU A 8 -1.38 -16.92 1.25
C LEU A 8 -1.13 -16.31 2.63
N ILE A 9 -0.06 -15.51 2.75
CA ILE A 9 0.26 -14.81 3.99
C ILE A 9 -0.83 -13.79 4.32
N THR A 10 -1.30 -13.07 3.31
CA THR A 10 -2.31 -12.01 3.46
C THR A 10 -3.65 -12.57 3.92
N VAL A 11 -4.16 -13.65 3.27
CA VAL A 11 -5.46 -14.23 3.63
C VAL A 11 -5.46 -14.77 5.06
N TYR A 12 -4.38 -15.44 5.46
CA TYR A 12 -4.21 -15.94 6.83
C TYR A 12 -4.15 -14.78 7.83
N SER A 13 -3.34 -13.77 7.56
CA SER A 13 -3.16 -12.61 8.47
C SER A 13 -4.47 -11.84 8.66
N ILE A 14 -5.22 -11.59 7.60
CA ILE A 14 -6.53 -10.94 7.69
C ILE A 14 -7.48 -11.77 8.53
N GLY A 15 -7.56 -13.07 8.28
CA GLY A 15 -8.43 -13.98 9.03
C GLY A 15 -8.12 -13.99 10.53
N SER A 16 -6.85 -14.07 10.87
CA SER A 16 -6.38 -14.07 12.26
C SER A 16 -6.67 -12.73 12.96
N HIS A 17 -6.32 -11.60 12.34
CA HIS A 17 -6.53 -10.26 12.93
C HIS A 17 -8.02 -9.91 13.10
N LEU A 18 -8.87 -10.26 12.13
CA LEU A 18 -10.32 -10.04 12.27
C LEU A 18 -10.93 -10.86 13.41
N ALA A 19 -10.46 -12.09 13.60
CA ALA A 19 -10.90 -12.90 14.74
C ALA A 19 -10.42 -12.34 16.08
N GLU A 20 -9.21 -11.78 16.14
CA GLU A 20 -8.72 -11.08 17.33
C GLU A 20 -9.56 -9.84 17.65
N GLN A 21 -9.87 -9.05 16.64
CA GLN A 21 -10.74 -7.87 16.80
C GLN A 21 -12.12 -8.28 17.29
N PHE A 22 -12.73 -9.30 16.66
CA PHE A 22 -14.01 -9.85 17.09
C PHE A 22 -14.00 -10.31 18.56
N ASN A 23 -12.95 -10.99 19.00
CA ASN A 23 -12.81 -11.43 20.38
C ASN A 23 -12.73 -10.27 21.40
N ARG A 24 -12.21 -9.11 20.99
CA ARG A 24 -12.18 -7.89 21.82
C ARG A 24 -13.58 -7.28 21.95
N GLU A 25 -14.34 -7.27 20.86
CA GLU A 25 -15.69 -6.69 20.80
C GLU A 25 -16.75 -7.64 21.41
N THR A 26 -16.51 -8.96 21.35
CA THR A 26 -17.47 -9.99 21.77
C THR A 26 -16.80 -11.01 22.73
N PRO A 27 -16.54 -10.65 23.99
CA PRO A 27 -15.79 -11.50 24.92
C PRO A 27 -16.51 -12.81 25.29
N VAL A 28 -17.83 -12.90 25.08
CA VAL A 28 -18.65 -14.10 25.36
C VAL A 28 -18.44 -15.20 24.31
N LEU A 29 -18.12 -14.84 23.08
CA LEU A 29 -17.89 -15.77 21.98
C LEU A 29 -16.44 -15.68 21.50
N ARG A 30 -15.54 -16.33 22.21
CA ARG A 30 -14.13 -16.36 21.79
C ARG A 30 -13.87 -17.47 20.78
N VAL A 31 -13.27 -17.11 19.65
CA VAL A 31 -12.77 -18.03 18.64
C VAL A 31 -11.24 -17.98 18.62
N ASN A 32 -10.63 -19.10 18.25
CA ASN A 32 -9.17 -19.13 18.12
C ASN A 32 -8.75 -18.39 16.83
N PRO A 33 -7.95 -17.30 16.91
CA PRO A 33 -7.53 -16.53 15.73
C PRO A 33 -6.72 -17.34 14.73
N VAL A 34 -5.89 -18.27 15.21
CA VAL A 34 -5.11 -19.15 14.33
C VAL A 34 -6.03 -20.03 13.48
N ILE A 35 -7.08 -20.60 14.09
CA ILE A 35 -8.05 -21.43 13.36
C ILE A 35 -8.83 -20.59 12.36
N ALA A 36 -9.24 -19.38 12.72
CA ALA A 36 -9.91 -18.47 11.79
C ALA A 36 -9.03 -18.14 10.59
N GLY A 37 -7.73 -17.85 10.81
CA GLY A 37 -6.75 -17.66 9.75
C GLY A 37 -6.60 -18.89 8.85
N LEU A 38 -6.55 -20.11 9.44
CA LEU A 38 -6.47 -21.34 8.67
C LEU A 38 -7.74 -21.65 7.87
N VAL A 39 -8.93 -21.33 8.41
CA VAL A 39 -10.20 -21.46 7.68
C VAL A 39 -10.24 -20.50 6.49
N ALA A 40 -9.82 -19.25 6.67
CA ALA A 40 -9.73 -18.28 5.57
C ALA A 40 -8.72 -18.74 4.50
N PHE A 41 -7.57 -19.25 4.93
CA PHE A 41 -6.54 -19.83 4.06
C PHE A 41 -7.08 -21.04 3.24
N ALA A 42 -7.74 -22.00 3.91
CA ALA A 42 -8.35 -23.15 3.22
C ALA A 42 -9.44 -22.71 2.23
N SER A 43 -10.27 -21.74 2.62
CA SER A 43 -11.31 -21.17 1.75
C SER A 43 -10.70 -20.51 0.50
N PHE A 44 -9.55 -19.83 0.63
CA PHE A 44 -8.84 -19.25 -0.51
C PHE A 44 -8.31 -20.32 -1.45
N PHE A 45 -7.78 -21.43 -0.92
CA PHE A 45 -7.33 -22.56 -1.75
C PHE A 45 -8.45 -23.19 -2.57
N CYS A 46 -9.69 -23.22 -2.06
CA CYS A 46 -10.84 -23.73 -2.83
C CYS A 46 -11.14 -22.92 -4.09
N LEU A 47 -10.67 -21.66 -4.14
CA LEU A 47 -10.89 -20.75 -5.28
C LEU A 47 -9.74 -20.78 -6.29
N ILE A 48 -8.60 -21.43 -5.97
CA ILE A 48 -7.46 -21.47 -6.87
C ILE A 48 -7.68 -22.50 -7.94
N GLN A 49 -7.64 -22.03 -9.18
CA GLN A 49 -7.76 -22.89 -10.35
C GLN A 49 -6.63 -23.93 -10.37
N GLN A 50 -6.98 -25.18 -10.68
CA GLN A 50 -6.03 -26.24 -10.92
C GLN A 50 -5.52 -26.17 -12.38
N ASP A 51 -4.22 -26.36 -12.53
CA ASP A 51 -3.52 -26.47 -13.82
C ASP A 51 -2.87 -27.86 -13.85
N GLY A 52 -3.61 -28.83 -14.38
CA GLY A 52 -3.29 -30.26 -14.23
C GLY A 52 -3.34 -30.70 -12.77
N ASP A 53 -2.26 -31.33 -12.28
CA ASP A 53 -2.11 -31.77 -10.89
C ASP A 53 -1.57 -30.66 -9.96
N MET A 54 -1.38 -29.46 -10.47
CA MET A 54 -0.76 -28.32 -9.75
C MET A 54 -1.73 -27.15 -9.62
N PHE A 55 -1.58 -26.39 -8.55
CA PHE A 55 -2.28 -25.10 -8.42
C PHE A 55 -1.65 -24.05 -9.34
N ALA A 56 -2.48 -23.19 -9.94
CA ALA A 56 -2.01 -22.07 -10.76
C ALA A 56 -1.19 -21.08 -9.88
N ARG A 57 0.15 -21.18 -9.95
CA ARG A 57 1.10 -20.45 -9.12
C ARG A 57 0.91 -18.94 -9.16
N ARG A 58 0.41 -18.41 -10.29
CA ARG A 58 0.16 -16.96 -10.44
C ARG A 58 -0.77 -16.40 -9.36
N TRP A 59 -1.75 -17.17 -8.91
CA TRP A 59 -2.74 -16.73 -7.92
C TRP A 59 -2.26 -16.84 -6.46
N LEU A 60 -1.20 -17.58 -6.20
CA LEU A 60 -0.61 -17.69 -4.86
C LEU A 60 0.15 -16.42 -4.45
N GLY A 61 0.71 -15.73 -5.44
CA GLY A 61 1.49 -14.51 -5.28
C GLY A 61 0.65 -13.23 -5.35
N VAL A 62 1.29 -12.19 -5.83
CA VAL A 62 0.74 -10.82 -5.90
C VAL A 62 -0.54 -10.74 -6.75
N ALA A 63 -0.62 -11.51 -7.84
CA ALA A 63 -1.78 -11.50 -8.73
C ALA A 63 -3.10 -11.95 -8.04
N GLY A 64 -3.01 -12.80 -7.02
CA GLY A 64 -4.17 -13.22 -6.22
C GLY A 64 -4.47 -12.34 -5.02
N LEU A 65 -3.69 -11.30 -4.76
CA LEU A 65 -3.75 -10.51 -3.53
C LEU A 65 -5.13 -9.89 -3.29
N PHE A 66 -5.76 -9.36 -4.33
CA PHE A 66 -7.09 -8.74 -4.20
C PHE A 66 -8.13 -9.78 -3.76
N VAL A 67 -8.12 -10.96 -4.39
CA VAL A 67 -9.01 -12.07 -3.99
C VAL A 67 -8.67 -12.55 -2.59
N ALA A 68 -7.39 -12.61 -2.22
CA ALA A 68 -6.97 -12.99 -0.86
C ALA A 68 -7.51 -12.04 0.21
N ILE A 69 -7.51 -10.72 -0.05
CA ILE A 69 -8.11 -9.72 0.85
C ILE A 69 -9.63 -9.96 0.97
N LEU A 70 -10.31 -10.10 -0.15
CA LEU A 70 -11.76 -10.33 -0.20
C LEU A 70 -12.14 -11.60 0.56
N VAL A 71 -11.46 -12.70 0.26
CA VAL A 71 -11.70 -14.01 0.89
C VAL A 71 -11.33 -13.99 2.37
N GLY A 72 -10.21 -13.36 2.73
CA GLY A 72 -9.80 -13.22 4.13
C GLY A 72 -10.88 -12.57 4.98
N VAL A 73 -11.51 -11.53 4.45
CA VAL A 73 -12.63 -10.85 5.15
C VAL A 73 -13.90 -11.71 5.12
N LEU A 74 -14.33 -12.18 3.96
CA LEU A 74 -15.61 -12.90 3.81
C LEU A 74 -15.60 -14.25 4.49
N ALA A 75 -14.53 -15.05 4.34
CA ALA A 75 -14.43 -16.36 4.97
C ALA A 75 -14.41 -16.24 6.49
N THR A 76 -13.65 -15.26 7.02
CA THR A 76 -13.64 -15.03 8.47
C THR A 76 -15.00 -14.59 8.98
N ARG A 77 -15.69 -13.66 8.32
CA ARG A 77 -17.04 -13.25 8.68
C ARG A 77 -18.02 -14.43 8.68
N LEU A 78 -17.96 -15.28 7.65
CA LEU A 78 -18.80 -16.46 7.54
C LEU A 78 -18.48 -17.51 8.61
N PHE A 79 -17.21 -17.72 8.91
CA PHE A 79 -16.76 -18.58 9.98
C PHE A 79 -17.27 -18.09 11.35
N LEU A 80 -17.15 -16.79 11.65
CA LEU A 80 -17.66 -16.18 12.87
C LEU A 80 -19.19 -16.30 12.97
N PHE A 81 -19.89 -16.10 11.85
CA PHE A 81 -21.33 -16.29 11.75
C PHE A 81 -21.72 -17.74 12.11
N PHE A 82 -21.12 -18.74 11.49
CA PHE A 82 -21.39 -20.14 11.83
C PHE A 82 -20.99 -20.48 13.26
N SER A 83 -19.89 -19.91 13.77
CA SER A 83 -19.45 -20.08 15.14
C SER A 83 -20.43 -19.48 16.17
N SER A 84 -21.32 -18.58 15.78
CA SER A 84 -22.35 -18.02 16.67
C SER A 84 -23.46 -19.02 17.00
N PHE A 85 -23.69 -20.02 16.14
CA PHE A 85 -24.73 -21.01 16.36
C PHE A 85 -24.30 -22.11 17.35
N ARG A 86 -24.99 -22.18 18.50
CA ARG A 86 -24.72 -23.21 19.53
C ARG A 86 -24.80 -24.65 19.00
N ARG A 87 -25.68 -24.92 18.02
CA ARG A 87 -25.88 -26.24 17.43
C ARG A 87 -24.69 -26.73 16.61
N LEU A 88 -23.82 -25.83 16.16
CA LEU A 88 -22.64 -26.17 15.37
C LEU A 88 -21.38 -26.34 16.22
N ARG A 89 -21.50 -26.18 17.55
CA ARG A 89 -20.38 -26.39 18.47
C ARG A 89 -20.36 -27.80 18.97
N LEU A 90 -19.22 -28.47 18.83
CA LEU A 90 -19.01 -29.81 19.36
C LEU A 90 -18.45 -29.67 20.80
N TYR A 91 -19.30 -29.88 21.78
CA TYR A 91 -18.87 -29.87 23.20
C TYR A 91 -18.23 -31.21 23.53
N LEU A 92 -16.99 -31.17 24.03
CA LEU A 92 -16.36 -32.37 24.65
C LEU A 92 -16.85 -32.53 26.07
N PRO A 93 -17.44 -33.69 26.42
CA PRO A 93 -17.78 -34.01 27.83
C PRO A 93 -16.47 -34.28 28.60
N GLY A 94 -16.28 -33.54 29.68
CA GLY A 94 -15.10 -33.66 30.55
C GLY A 94 -14.19 -32.45 30.46
N GLY A 95 -13.89 -31.83 31.61
CA GLY A 95 -12.99 -30.68 31.69
C GLY A 95 -11.56 -31.06 31.31
N THR A 96 -11.14 -30.74 30.11
CA THR A 96 -9.73 -30.79 29.74
C THR A 96 -9.03 -29.55 30.31
N PRO A 97 -7.85 -29.71 30.94
CA PRO A 97 -7.09 -28.56 31.47
C PRO A 97 -6.58 -27.62 30.41
N ASP A 98 -6.59 -28.03 29.16
CA ASP A 98 -6.14 -27.22 28.00
C ASP A 98 -7.35 -26.58 27.29
N ILE A 99 -7.35 -25.26 27.23
CA ILE A 99 -8.39 -24.44 26.56
C ILE A 99 -8.35 -24.60 25.02
N ALA A 100 -7.20 -24.94 24.44
CA ALA A 100 -7.01 -25.02 22.98
C ALA A 100 -7.81 -26.19 22.35
N ILE A 101 -7.90 -27.34 23.05
CA ILE A 101 -8.59 -28.53 22.54
C ILE A 101 -10.10 -28.28 22.35
N PRO A 102 -10.86 -27.80 23.35
CA PRO A 102 -12.27 -27.45 23.17
C PRO A 102 -12.51 -26.37 22.09
N GLN A 103 -11.61 -25.39 21.96
CA GLN A 103 -11.73 -24.37 20.93
C GLN A 103 -11.59 -24.96 19.52
N ALA A 104 -10.68 -25.92 19.33
CA ALA A 104 -10.49 -26.58 18.02
C ALA A 104 -11.73 -27.40 17.64
N PHE A 105 -12.31 -28.18 18.58
CA PHE A 105 -13.53 -28.95 18.33
C PHE A 105 -14.75 -28.05 18.06
N ASN A 106 -14.89 -26.94 18.80
CA ASN A 106 -15.98 -25.98 18.57
C ASN A 106 -15.87 -25.27 17.21
N ALA A 107 -14.67 -25.16 16.65
CA ALA A 107 -14.43 -24.54 15.36
C ALA A 107 -14.58 -25.52 14.18
N LEU A 108 -14.63 -26.83 14.41
CA LEU A 108 -14.57 -27.85 13.36
C LEU A 108 -15.76 -27.73 12.38
N LEU A 109 -16.99 -27.82 12.86
CA LEU A 109 -18.18 -27.73 11.99
C LEU A 109 -18.32 -26.33 11.36
N PRO A 110 -18.19 -25.20 12.09
CA PRO A 110 -18.17 -23.87 11.47
C PRO A 110 -17.10 -23.73 10.40
N GLY A 111 -15.88 -24.23 10.63
CA GLY A 111 -14.80 -24.20 9.66
C GLY A 111 -15.10 -25.02 8.41
N MET A 112 -15.55 -26.26 8.58
CA MET A 112 -15.95 -27.12 7.47
C MET A 112 -17.07 -26.49 6.62
N LEU A 113 -18.11 -25.96 7.24
CA LEU A 113 -19.22 -25.30 6.55
C LEU A 113 -18.73 -24.05 5.78
N THR A 114 -17.80 -23.30 6.34
CA THR A 114 -17.20 -22.16 5.67
C THR A 114 -16.43 -22.58 4.41
N VAL A 115 -15.55 -23.58 4.53
CA VAL A 115 -14.75 -24.08 3.39
C VAL A 115 -15.67 -24.68 2.31
N VAL A 116 -16.67 -25.47 2.70
CA VAL A 116 -17.66 -26.05 1.76
C VAL A 116 -18.47 -24.96 1.07
N ALA A 117 -18.84 -23.89 1.78
CA ALA A 117 -19.56 -22.76 1.19
C ALA A 117 -18.71 -22.05 0.12
N PHE A 118 -17.40 -21.87 0.35
CA PHE A 118 -16.49 -21.30 -0.64
C PHE A 118 -16.26 -22.23 -1.82
N ALA A 119 -16.04 -23.53 -1.60
CA ALA A 119 -15.89 -24.52 -2.66
C ALA A 119 -17.17 -24.62 -3.53
N GLY A 120 -18.35 -24.70 -2.88
CA GLY A 120 -19.63 -24.72 -3.58
C GLY A 120 -19.93 -23.39 -4.29
N GLY A 121 -19.58 -22.28 -3.68
CA GLY A 121 -19.70 -20.94 -4.27
C GLY A 121 -18.84 -20.80 -5.53
N GLU A 122 -17.62 -21.28 -5.51
CA GLU A 122 -16.74 -21.27 -6.70
C GLU A 122 -17.30 -22.17 -7.83
N THR A 123 -17.73 -23.39 -7.49
CA THR A 123 -18.35 -24.30 -8.45
C THR A 123 -19.58 -23.67 -9.10
N LEU A 124 -20.44 -23.03 -8.30
CA LEU A 124 -21.63 -22.33 -8.78
C LEU A 124 -21.25 -21.12 -9.65
N LEU A 125 -20.24 -20.35 -9.24
CA LEU A 125 -19.77 -19.19 -9.98
C LEU A 125 -19.23 -19.59 -11.36
N VAL A 126 -18.42 -20.64 -11.42
CA VAL A 126 -17.91 -21.18 -12.68
C VAL A 126 -19.06 -21.68 -13.58
N ALA A 127 -20.05 -22.34 -12.99
CA ALA A 127 -21.23 -22.83 -13.75
C ALA A 127 -22.08 -21.70 -14.32
N LEU A 128 -22.24 -20.57 -13.58
CA LEU A 128 -23.09 -19.44 -13.98
C LEU A 128 -22.35 -18.40 -14.82
N ALA A 129 -21.10 -18.09 -14.46
CA ALA A 129 -20.33 -17.03 -15.11
C ALA A 129 -19.28 -17.54 -16.11
N GLY A 130 -19.07 -18.86 -16.19
CA GLY A 130 -18.12 -19.49 -17.11
C GLY A 130 -16.64 -19.22 -16.76
N ALA A 131 -16.35 -18.67 -15.57
CA ALA A 131 -14.99 -18.35 -15.15
C ALA A 131 -14.85 -18.40 -13.62
N PRO A 132 -13.66 -18.76 -13.10
CA PRO A 132 -13.35 -18.73 -11.67
C PRO A 132 -13.27 -17.30 -11.12
N LEU A 133 -13.45 -17.15 -9.80
CA LEU A 133 -13.47 -15.83 -9.13
C LEU A 133 -12.23 -15.00 -9.45
N HIS A 134 -11.04 -15.60 -9.42
CA HIS A 134 -9.79 -14.91 -9.73
C HIS A 134 -9.80 -14.29 -11.14
N GLU A 135 -10.29 -15.02 -12.12
CA GLU A 135 -10.38 -14.55 -13.50
C GLU A 135 -11.42 -13.43 -13.66
N ILE A 136 -12.58 -13.57 -12.99
CA ILE A 136 -13.63 -12.55 -13.01
C ILE A 136 -13.11 -11.23 -12.40
N VAL A 137 -12.48 -11.30 -11.24
CA VAL A 137 -11.89 -10.13 -10.57
C VAL A 137 -10.80 -9.51 -11.43
N TYR A 138 -9.94 -10.33 -12.04
CA TYR A 138 -8.91 -9.87 -12.95
C TYR A 138 -9.50 -9.13 -14.16
N ARG A 139 -10.50 -9.70 -14.83
CA ARG A 139 -11.19 -9.08 -15.97
C ARG A 139 -11.87 -7.77 -15.56
N PHE A 140 -12.50 -7.73 -14.39
CA PHE A 140 -13.12 -6.52 -13.87
C PHE A 140 -12.10 -5.40 -13.63
N ILE A 141 -10.95 -5.71 -13.02
CA ILE A 141 -9.86 -4.74 -12.80
C ILE A 141 -9.29 -4.27 -14.14
N ARG A 142 -9.16 -5.16 -15.13
CA ARG A 142 -8.58 -4.87 -16.44
C ARG A 142 -9.52 -4.07 -17.35
N MET A 143 -10.83 -4.27 -17.25
CA MET A 143 -11.84 -3.68 -18.13
C MET A 143 -11.66 -2.16 -18.39
N PRO A 144 -11.44 -1.28 -17.40
CA PRO A 144 -11.24 0.15 -17.66
C PRO A 144 -10.00 0.44 -18.49
N PHE A 145 -8.97 -0.41 -18.39
CA PHE A 145 -7.70 -0.24 -19.10
C PHE A 145 -7.79 -0.70 -20.56
N ASP A 146 -8.58 -1.73 -20.84
CA ASP A 146 -8.77 -2.23 -22.21
C ASP A 146 -9.66 -1.30 -23.05
N ALA A 147 -10.53 -0.53 -22.41
CA ALA A 147 -11.48 0.37 -23.07
C ALA A 147 -10.85 1.65 -23.68
N ILE A 148 -9.57 1.95 -23.37
CA ILE A 148 -8.94 3.22 -23.71
C ILE A 148 -7.61 3.05 -24.44
N GLY A 149 -7.23 4.06 -25.26
CA GLY A 149 -5.99 4.06 -26.01
C GLY A 149 -4.73 4.05 -25.15
N ALA A 150 -3.61 3.61 -25.72
CA ALA A 150 -2.37 3.29 -25.01
C ALA A 150 -1.83 4.45 -24.11
N GLY A 151 -1.84 5.69 -24.59
CA GLY A 151 -1.35 6.83 -23.82
C GLY A 151 -2.23 7.13 -22.59
N LEU A 152 -3.55 7.16 -22.76
CA LEU A 152 -4.48 7.42 -21.69
C LEU A 152 -4.54 6.24 -20.71
N ARG A 153 -4.37 5.01 -21.21
CA ARG A 153 -4.24 3.78 -20.40
C ARG A 153 -3.09 3.90 -19.38
N GLY A 154 -1.92 4.41 -19.83
CA GLY A 154 -0.79 4.63 -18.93
C GLY A 154 -1.09 5.65 -17.85
N MET A 155 -1.75 6.74 -18.17
CA MET A 155 -2.15 7.75 -17.18
C MET A 155 -3.18 7.21 -16.19
N LEU A 156 -4.16 6.43 -16.65
CA LEU A 156 -5.13 5.77 -15.78
C LEU A 156 -4.44 4.76 -14.85
N TYR A 157 -3.47 4.00 -15.37
CA TYR A 157 -2.69 3.06 -14.55
C TYR A 157 -1.92 3.79 -13.43
N ILE A 158 -1.21 4.87 -13.77
CA ILE A 158 -0.47 5.68 -12.81
C ILE A 158 -1.42 6.24 -11.75
N LEU A 159 -2.55 6.81 -12.17
CA LEU A 159 -3.56 7.36 -11.26
C LEU A 159 -4.11 6.30 -10.31
N SER A 160 -4.53 5.15 -10.84
CA SER A 160 -5.11 4.04 -10.06
C SER A 160 -4.11 3.49 -9.06
N LEU A 161 -2.85 3.31 -9.46
CA LEU A 161 -1.77 2.82 -8.60
C LEU A 161 -1.56 3.75 -7.40
N HIS A 162 -1.47 5.06 -7.65
CA HIS A 162 -1.24 6.04 -6.59
C HIS A 162 -2.48 6.23 -5.70
N LEU A 163 -3.69 6.12 -6.25
CA LEU A 163 -4.92 6.16 -5.49
C LEU A 163 -5.00 4.98 -4.51
N LEU A 164 -4.64 3.77 -4.95
CA LEU A 164 -4.54 2.61 -4.07
C LEU A 164 -3.52 2.83 -2.95
N TRP A 165 -2.33 3.32 -3.26
CA TRP A 165 -1.32 3.68 -2.27
C TRP A 165 -1.82 4.73 -1.28
N PHE A 166 -2.54 5.74 -1.76
CA PHE A 166 -3.16 6.75 -0.91
C PHE A 166 -4.19 6.15 0.06
N MET A 167 -4.91 5.11 -0.36
CA MET A 167 -5.84 4.35 0.49
C MET A 167 -5.14 3.36 1.44
N GLY A 168 -3.82 3.29 1.43
CA GLY A 168 -3.04 2.33 2.23
C GLY A 168 -2.93 0.93 1.62
N ILE A 169 -3.33 0.78 0.38
CA ILE A 169 -3.23 -0.48 -0.38
C ILE A 169 -2.01 -0.43 -1.29
N HIS A 170 -1.21 -1.49 -1.33
CA HIS A 170 -0.02 -1.54 -2.17
C HIS A 170 -0.41 -1.60 -3.67
N GLY A 171 -0.54 -0.42 -4.31
CA GLY A 171 -1.10 -0.28 -5.65
C GLY A 171 -0.36 -1.08 -6.71
N ALA A 172 0.98 -1.11 -6.68
CA ALA A 172 1.77 -1.87 -7.62
C ALA A 172 1.46 -3.39 -7.54
N ASN A 173 1.22 -3.91 -6.33
CA ASN A 173 0.89 -5.32 -6.15
C ASN A 173 -0.52 -5.64 -6.66
N VAL A 174 -1.49 -4.78 -6.40
CA VAL A 174 -2.88 -4.98 -6.86
C VAL A 174 -2.97 -4.93 -8.39
N LEU A 175 -2.24 -4.01 -9.01
CA LEU A 175 -2.23 -3.84 -10.46
C LEU A 175 -1.13 -4.63 -11.18
N ASP A 176 -0.41 -5.52 -10.47
CA ASP A 176 0.66 -6.34 -11.04
C ASP A 176 0.24 -7.15 -12.27
N PRO A 177 -0.95 -7.78 -12.31
CA PRO A 177 -1.41 -8.48 -13.52
C PRO A 177 -1.46 -7.57 -14.75
N ILE A 178 -1.92 -6.32 -14.58
CA ILE A 178 -1.95 -5.33 -15.68
C ILE A 178 -0.52 -4.91 -16.05
N THR A 179 0.32 -4.73 -15.03
CA THR A 179 1.73 -4.38 -15.24
C THR A 179 2.45 -5.42 -16.10
N HIS A 180 2.25 -6.70 -15.83
CA HIS A 180 2.87 -7.78 -16.60
C HIS A 180 2.23 -7.96 -17.98
N ASP A 181 0.91 -8.02 -18.07
CA ASP A 181 0.22 -8.35 -19.32
C ASP A 181 0.27 -7.21 -20.34
N VAL A 182 0.21 -5.96 -19.88
CA VAL A 182 0.19 -4.81 -20.80
C VAL A 182 1.60 -4.21 -20.96
N TYR A 183 2.22 -3.83 -19.85
CA TYR A 183 3.49 -3.10 -19.92
C TYR A 183 4.72 -4.01 -19.98
N GLY A 184 4.62 -5.24 -19.45
CA GLY A 184 5.63 -6.28 -19.61
C GLY A 184 5.70 -6.78 -21.06
N SER A 185 4.56 -7.07 -21.68
CA SER A 185 4.51 -7.46 -23.09
C SER A 185 4.99 -6.36 -24.04
N ALA A 186 4.67 -5.08 -23.73
CA ALA A 186 5.20 -3.94 -24.47
C ALA A 186 6.75 -3.84 -24.34
N MET A 187 7.30 -4.19 -23.17
CA MET A 187 8.74 -4.22 -22.99
C MET A 187 9.40 -5.34 -23.81
N VAL A 188 8.81 -6.54 -23.83
CA VAL A 188 9.29 -7.65 -24.65
C VAL A 188 9.27 -7.28 -26.15
N ALA A 189 8.21 -6.61 -26.62
CA ALA A 189 8.13 -6.12 -28.00
C ALA A 189 9.24 -5.11 -28.32
N ASN A 190 9.53 -4.17 -27.39
CA ASN A 190 10.62 -3.21 -27.55
C ASN A 190 11.99 -3.90 -27.58
N GLN A 191 12.23 -4.91 -26.75
CA GLN A 191 13.47 -5.68 -26.76
C GLN A 191 13.68 -6.41 -28.09
N ALA A 192 12.61 -7.03 -28.60
CA ALA A 192 12.67 -7.71 -29.89
C ALA A 192 12.94 -6.72 -31.06
N ALA A 193 12.28 -5.57 -31.07
CA ALA A 193 12.49 -4.52 -32.05
C ALA A 193 13.93 -3.98 -31.98
N ALA A 194 14.44 -3.69 -30.79
CA ALA A 194 15.82 -3.23 -30.59
C ALA A 194 16.84 -4.26 -31.08
N ALA A 195 16.65 -5.54 -30.78
CA ALA A 195 17.52 -6.61 -31.27
C ALA A 195 17.51 -6.75 -32.80
N ALA A 196 16.40 -6.41 -33.46
CA ALA A 196 16.25 -6.40 -34.90
C ALA A 196 16.69 -5.07 -35.56
N GLY A 197 17.14 -4.05 -34.79
CA GLY A 197 17.49 -2.74 -35.30
C GLY A 197 16.28 -1.94 -35.80
N LEU A 198 15.07 -2.26 -35.35
CA LEU A 198 13.82 -1.61 -35.73
C LEU A 198 13.42 -0.52 -34.70
N PRO A 199 12.59 0.46 -35.12
CA PRO A 199 12.02 1.45 -34.20
C PRO A 199 11.23 0.78 -33.10
N LEU A 200 11.32 1.34 -31.88
CA LEU A 200 10.62 0.80 -30.71
C LEU A 200 9.11 1.09 -30.81
N PRO A 201 8.24 0.05 -30.78
CA PRO A 201 6.80 0.24 -30.97
C PRO A 201 6.08 0.87 -29.78
N HIS A 202 6.66 0.83 -28.58
CA HIS A 202 5.98 1.27 -27.36
C HIS A 202 6.82 2.27 -26.55
N ILE A 203 6.23 3.40 -26.16
CA ILE A 203 6.84 4.35 -25.22
C ILE A 203 6.57 3.89 -23.80
N MET A 204 5.30 3.59 -23.46
CA MET A 204 4.91 3.15 -22.13
C MET A 204 5.13 1.65 -21.96
N THR A 205 6.25 1.26 -21.40
CA THR A 205 6.63 -0.12 -21.05
C THR A 205 6.69 -0.27 -19.52
N LYS A 206 6.83 -1.49 -19.03
CA LYS A 206 7.08 -1.73 -17.60
C LYS A 206 8.32 -0.95 -17.13
N THR A 207 9.41 -1.03 -17.88
CA THR A 207 10.65 -0.31 -17.54
C THR A 207 10.47 1.20 -17.58
N PHE A 208 9.68 1.76 -18.51
CA PHE A 208 9.33 3.19 -18.50
C PHE A 208 8.62 3.57 -17.18
N MET A 209 7.66 2.76 -16.72
CA MET A 209 6.98 3.03 -15.46
C MET A 209 7.95 2.98 -14.27
N ASP A 210 8.79 1.95 -14.19
CA ASP A 210 9.73 1.75 -13.08
C ASP A 210 10.82 2.82 -13.04
N THR A 211 11.35 3.23 -14.21
CA THR A 211 12.50 4.16 -14.27
C THR A 211 12.09 5.62 -14.34
N VAL A 212 10.96 5.93 -14.97
CA VAL A 212 10.58 7.32 -15.26
C VAL A 212 9.45 7.81 -14.35
N VAL A 213 8.51 6.94 -13.96
CA VAL A 213 7.35 7.33 -13.15
C VAL A 213 7.60 7.11 -11.66
N PHE A 214 8.08 5.93 -11.26
CA PHE A 214 8.17 5.51 -9.85
C PHE A 214 9.53 5.81 -9.21
N ARG A 215 10.18 6.91 -9.60
CA ARG A 215 11.47 7.31 -9.01
C ARG A 215 11.37 7.57 -7.51
N GLY A 216 12.13 6.79 -6.76
CA GLY A 216 12.03 6.79 -5.29
C GLY A 216 10.73 6.16 -4.79
N GLY A 217 10.09 5.28 -5.58
CA GLY A 217 8.84 4.60 -5.29
C GLY A 217 7.59 5.40 -5.68
N ALA A 218 6.42 4.94 -5.23
CA ALA A 218 5.15 5.61 -5.49
C ALA A 218 5.15 7.08 -5.03
N GLY A 219 4.45 7.94 -5.75
CA GLY A 219 4.43 9.38 -5.49
C GLY A 219 5.72 10.10 -5.89
N THR A 220 6.62 9.49 -6.66
CA THR A 220 7.95 10.06 -6.93
C THR A 220 8.68 10.42 -5.64
N GLY A 221 8.79 9.44 -4.72
CA GLY A 221 9.22 9.62 -3.33
C GLY A 221 10.53 10.38 -3.16
N ILE A 222 11.50 10.21 -4.07
CA ILE A 222 12.77 10.95 -4.00
C ILE A 222 12.56 12.47 -4.13
N SER A 223 11.59 12.91 -4.95
CA SER A 223 11.25 14.32 -5.09
C SER A 223 10.59 14.86 -3.82
N LEU A 224 9.72 14.08 -3.20
CA LEU A 224 9.12 14.46 -1.90
C LEU A 224 10.18 14.52 -0.80
N ALA A 225 11.11 13.57 -0.75
CA ALA A 225 12.23 13.60 0.20
C ALA A 225 13.08 14.87 0.02
N GLY A 226 13.40 15.23 -1.23
CA GLY A 226 14.07 16.50 -1.56
C GLY A 226 13.28 17.73 -1.12
N ALA A 227 11.98 17.76 -1.36
CA ALA A 227 11.12 18.86 -0.91
C ALA A 227 11.07 19.00 0.62
N LEU A 228 11.04 17.87 1.35
CA LEU A 228 11.09 17.87 2.82
C LEU A 228 12.43 18.40 3.36
N LEU A 229 13.55 18.11 2.69
CA LEU A 229 14.86 18.60 3.09
C LEU A 229 15.01 20.10 2.84
N LEU A 230 14.55 20.57 1.67
CA LEU A 230 14.72 21.98 1.28
C LEU A 230 13.68 22.90 1.93
N PHE A 231 12.44 22.48 2.02
CA PHE A 231 11.31 23.31 2.45
C PHE A 231 10.69 22.89 3.78
N GLY A 232 11.07 21.71 4.34
CA GLY A 232 10.62 21.24 5.64
C GLY A 232 11.13 22.15 6.76
N ARG A 233 10.23 22.67 7.61
CA ARG A 233 10.59 23.56 8.73
C ARG A 233 10.70 22.82 10.06
N THR A 234 10.03 21.67 10.21
CA THR A 234 10.12 20.86 11.42
C THR A 234 11.29 19.87 11.34
N GLN A 235 11.92 19.62 12.50
CA GLN A 235 13.00 18.64 12.57
C GLN A 235 12.54 17.24 12.16
N ALA A 236 11.30 16.86 12.53
CA ALA A 236 10.69 15.59 12.14
C ALA A 236 10.57 15.46 10.61
N SER A 237 10.07 16.49 9.91
CA SER A 237 9.95 16.48 8.45
C SER A 237 11.30 16.31 7.76
N ARG A 238 12.34 17.05 8.22
CA ARG A 238 13.69 16.94 7.68
C ARG A 238 14.33 15.57 7.95
N ARG A 239 14.13 15.02 9.16
CA ARG A 239 14.62 13.67 9.49
C ARG A 239 14.00 12.59 8.60
N ILE A 240 12.69 12.64 8.39
CA ILE A 240 12.00 11.72 7.47
C ILE A 240 12.56 11.88 6.06
N GLY A 241 12.69 13.11 5.55
CA GLY A 241 13.31 13.38 4.25
C GLY A 241 14.70 12.77 4.12
N PHE A 242 15.56 12.97 5.13
CA PHE A 242 16.92 12.42 5.14
C PHE A 242 16.95 10.89 5.18
N LEU A 243 16.18 10.27 6.07
CA LEU A 243 16.11 8.80 6.20
C LEU A 243 15.55 8.14 4.94
N SER A 244 14.77 8.88 4.15
CA SER A 244 14.16 8.38 2.91
C SER A 244 15.07 8.48 1.69
N LEU A 245 16.21 9.20 1.78
CA LEU A 245 17.11 9.36 0.62
C LEU A 245 17.72 8.04 0.18
N VAL A 246 18.32 7.30 1.12
CA VAL A 246 19.03 6.05 0.79
C VAL A 246 18.05 5.01 0.21
N PRO A 247 16.95 4.62 0.88
CA PRO A 247 15.99 3.71 0.28
C PRO A 247 15.36 4.29 -1.01
N GLY A 248 15.12 5.60 -1.07
CA GLY A 248 14.56 6.28 -2.25
C GLY A 248 15.46 6.15 -3.48
N VAL A 249 16.78 6.16 -3.35
CA VAL A 249 17.70 5.89 -4.47
C VAL A 249 17.44 4.51 -5.09
N PHE A 250 16.99 3.54 -4.29
CA PHE A 250 16.62 2.19 -4.73
C PHE A 250 15.13 2.02 -4.99
N ASN A 251 14.39 3.12 -5.18
CA ASN A 251 12.95 3.17 -5.45
C ASN A 251 12.06 2.62 -4.31
N ILE A 252 12.54 2.67 -3.07
CA ILE A 252 11.83 2.24 -1.86
C ILE A 252 11.33 3.48 -1.12
N ASN A 253 10.01 3.59 -0.87
CA ASN A 253 9.38 4.79 -0.30
C ASN A 253 8.56 4.56 0.97
N GLU A 254 8.62 3.38 1.57
CA GLU A 254 7.87 3.03 2.77
C GLU A 254 8.18 3.97 3.94
N VAL A 255 9.44 4.44 4.05
CA VAL A 255 9.84 5.41 5.07
C VAL A 255 9.05 6.73 4.92
N LEU A 256 8.80 7.17 3.69
CA LEU A 256 7.98 8.36 3.42
C LEU A 256 6.49 8.10 3.68
N LEU A 257 5.96 7.01 3.14
CA LEU A 257 4.53 6.69 3.21
C LEU A 257 4.05 6.52 4.65
N PHE A 258 4.84 5.84 5.47
CA PHE A 258 4.48 5.56 6.86
C PHE A 258 5.08 6.55 7.88
N GLY A 259 6.21 7.17 7.56
CA GLY A 259 6.83 8.18 8.41
C GLY A 259 6.18 9.55 8.29
N LEU A 260 5.82 9.95 7.08
CA LEU A 260 4.96 11.11 6.82
C LEU A 260 3.55 10.57 6.62
N PRO A 261 2.52 11.04 7.37
CA PRO A 261 1.15 10.52 7.19
C PRO A 261 0.61 10.94 5.80
N ILE A 262 0.94 10.17 4.76
CA ILE A 262 0.49 10.38 3.39
C ILE A 262 -0.85 9.67 3.19
N VAL A 263 -0.97 8.45 3.73
CA VAL A 263 -2.17 7.63 3.63
C VAL A 263 -3.37 8.36 4.23
N LEU A 264 -4.43 8.51 3.44
CA LEU A 264 -5.67 9.21 3.77
C LEU A 264 -5.50 10.67 4.22
N ASN A 265 -4.39 11.31 3.88
CA ASN A 265 -4.14 12.71 4.18
C ASN A 265 -4.59 13.61 3.02
N PRO A 266 -5.70 14.37 3.15
CA PRO A 266 -6.23 15.17 2.05
C PRO A 266 -5.23 16.20 1.49
N LEU A 267 -4.33 16.71 2.33
CA LEU A 267 -3.32 17.67 1.92
C LEU A 267 -2.29 17.03 0.97
N MET A 268 -1.95 15.76 1.21
CA MET A 268 -0.99 15.03 0.39
C MET A 268 -1.61 14.33 -0.81
N LEU A 269 -2.94 14.20 -0.87
CA LEU A 269 -3.65 13.57 -1.99
C LEU A 269 -3.29 14.22 -3.34
N ILE A 270 -3.43 15.54 -3.40
CA ILE A 270 -3.21 16.28 -4.66
C ILE A 270 -1.78 16.10 -5.18
N PRO A 271 -0.71 16.43 -4.42
CA PRO A 271 0.65 16.29 -4.94
C PRO A 271 1.04 14.83 -5.16
N PHE A 272 0.56 13.89 -4.34
CA PHE A 272 0.86 12.47 -4.47
C PHE A 272 0.29 11.83 -5.74
N LEU A 273 -0.88 12.30 -6.21
CA LEU A 273 -1.50 11.86 -7.46
C LEU A 273 -0.98 12.66 -8.66
N LEU A 274 -0.91 13.98 -8.54
CA LEU A 274 -0.64 14.87 -9.65
C LEU A 274 0.83 14.86 -10.09
N THR A 275 1.77 14.80 -9.14
CA THR A 275 3.20 14.85 -9.47
C THR A 275 3.63 13.70 -10.39
N PRO A 276 3.37 12.42 -10.09
CA PRO A 276 3.75 11.34 -10.99
C PRO A 276 3.04 11.40 -12.36
N LEU A 277 1.79 11.87 -12.41
CA LEU A 277 1.07 12.05 -13.67
C LEU A 277 1.72 13.11 -14.56
N LEU A 278 2.04 14.27 -14.00
CA LEU A 278 2.70 15.36 -14.73
C LEU A 278 4.09 14.93 -15.23
N LEU A 279 4.88 14.29 -14.35
CA LEU A 279 6.23 13.85 -14.73
C LEU A 279 6.21 12.70 -15.74
N ALA A 280 5.21 11.83 -15.70
CA ALA A 280 4.98 10.83 -16.73
C ALA A 280 4.63 11.46 -18.08
N GLY A 281 3.77 12.48 -18.08
CA GLY A 281 3.42 13.25 -19.28
C GLY A 281 4.62 13.95 -19.90
N ILE A 282 5.44 14.63 -19.09
CA ILE A 282 6.69 15.28 -19.55
C ILE A 282 7.62 14.24 -20.17
N SER A 283 7.78 13.09 -19.52
CA SER A 283 8.67 12.04 -20.01
C SER A 283 8.14 11.37 -21.27
N PHE A 284 6.83 11.14 -21.35
CA PHE A 284 6.19 10.63 -22.55
C PHE A 284 6.41 11.59 -23.72
N ALA A 285 6.22 12.89 -23.52
CA ALA A 285 6.48 13.90 -24.52
C ALA A 285 7.96 13.92 -24.95
N ALA A 286 8.90 13.88 -24.00
CA ALA A 286 10.33 13.87 -24.31
C ALA A 286 10.76 12.67 -25.17
N VAL A 287 10.18 11.49 -24.89
CA VAL A 287 10.44 10.30 -25.72
C VAL A 287 9.74 10.39 -27.08
N SER A 288 8.48 10.89 -27.12
CA SER A 288 7.72 10.99 -28.38
C SER A 288 8.37 11.93 -29.40
N VAL A 289 9.01 13.02 -28.93
CA VAL A 289 9.71 13.96 -29.83
C VAL A 289 11.17 13.57 -30.08
N GLY A 290 11.62 12.42 -29.59
CA GLY A 290 12.97 11.88 -29.83
C GLY A 290 14.09 12.54 -29.02
N LEU A 291 13.79 13.36 -27.99
CA LEU A 291 14.81 13.92 -27.08
C LEU A 291 15.49 12.87 -26.22
N VAL A 292 14.76 11.81 -25.89
CA VAL A 292 15.26 10.67 -25.10
C VAL A 292 14.84 9.40 -25.84
N PRO A 293 15.74 8.42 -26.01
CA PRO A 293 15.37 7.14 -26.60
C PRO A 293 14.33 6.41 -25.73
N GLY A 294 13.48 5.62 -26.37
CA GLY A 294 12.56 4.73 -25.65
C GLY A 294 13.32 3.65 -24.87
N THR A 295 12.63 3.01 -23.94
CA THR A 295 13.22 1.93 -23.13
C THR A 295 13.32 0.65 -23.96
N SER A 296 14.55 0.14 -24.12
CA SER A 296 14.89 -1.07 -24.89
C SER A 296 15.51 -2.18 -24.02
N VAL A 297 15.99 -1.84 -22.82
CA VAL A 297 16.60 -2.79 -21.88
C VAL A 297 15.76 -2.82 -20.60
N GLN A 298 15.42 -4.01 -20.14
CA GLN A 298 14.73 -4.18 -18.87
C GLN A 298 15.71 -3.94 -17.72
N ALA A 299 15.49 -2.86 -16.97
CA ALA A 299 16.17 -2.61 -15.71
C ALA A 299 15.31 -3.12 -14.54
N GLU A 300 15.95 -3.73 -13.55
CA GLU A 300 15.26 -4.10 -12.31
C GLU A 300 14.76 -2.85 -11.59
N TRP A 301 13.56 -2.93 -10.99
CA TRP A 301 12.93 -1.78 -10.33
C TRP A 301 13.77 -1.21 -9.17
N THR A 302 14.60 -2.06 -8.51
CA THR A 302 15.52 -1.65 -7.43
C THR A 302 16.85 -1.08 -7.94
N THR A 303 17.06 -1.00 -9.24
CA THR A 303 18.27 -0.36 -9.78
C THR A 303 18.30 1.12 -9.36
N PRO A 304 19.46 1.62 -8.86
CA PRO A 304 19.58 3.01 -8.43
C PRO A 304 19.12 3.99 -9.50
N ILE A 305 18.40 5.04 -9.06
CA ILE A 305 17.99 6.14 -9.94
C ILE A 305 19.20 6.76 -10.64
N LEU A 306 19.00 7.32 -11.81
CA LEU A 306 19.99 7.77 -12.80
C LEU A 306 20.69 6.61 -13.51
N LEU A 307 21.13 5.57 -12.79
CA LEU A 307 21.72 4.40 -13.42
C LEU A 307 20.67 3.61 -14.20
N ASN A 308 19.48 3.40 -13.61
CA ASN A 308 18.39 2.71 -14.30
C ASN A 308 17.90 3.49 -15.54
N GLY A 309 17.92 4.83 -15.52
CA GLY A 309 17.60 5.66 -16.68
C GLY A 309 18.58 5.47 -17.82
N TYR A 310 19.87 5.43 -17.51
CA TYR A 310 20.92 5.12 -18.49
C TYR A 310 20.78 3.71 -19.05
N LEU A 311 20.70 2.72 -18.18
CA LEU A 311 20.63 1.32 -18.58
C LEU A 311 19.41 1.01 -19.44
N SER A 312 18.25 1.56 -19.09
CA SER A 312 16.99 1.27 -19.79
C SER A 312 16.89 1.90 -21.19
N THR A 313 17.53 3.06 -21.38
CA THR A 313 17.49 3.81 -22.65
C THR A 313 18.77 3.67 -23.48
N GLY A 314 19.85 3.15 -22.89
CA GLY A 314 21.19 3.13 -23.51
C GLY A 314 21.78 4.51 -23.71
N SER A 315 21.26 5.56 -23.05
CA SER A 315 21.65 6.96 -23.27
C SER A 315 21.71 7.76 -21.97
N LEU A 316 22.69 8.67 -21.86
CA LEU A 316 22.77 9.64 -20.77
C LEU A 316 21.55 10.58 -20.72
N SER A 317 20.86 10.78 -21.84
CA SER A 317 19.63 11.57 -21.88
C SER A 317 18.51 10.97 -21.02
N GLY A 318 18.48 9.64 -20.82
CA GLY A 318 17.58 8.97 -19.89
C GLY A 318 17.83 9.36 -18.45
N SER A 319 19.11 9.39 -18.02
CA SER A 319 19.51 9.88 -16.69
C SER A 319 19.23 11.37 -16.52
N ALA A 320 19.51 12.18 -17.55
CA ALA A 320 19.25 13.60 -17.52
C ALA A 320 17.75 13.90 -17.37
N LEU A 321 16.87 13.17 -18.09
CA LEU A 321 15.43 13.27 -17.93
C LEU A 321 14.98 12.93 -16.51
N GLN A 322 15.56 11.89 -15.89
CA GLN A 322 15.26 11.56 -14.50
C GLN A 322 15.66 12.68 -13.54
N LEU A 323 16.84 13.27 -13.71
CA LEU A 323 17.31 14.36 -12.86
C LEU A 323 16.40 15.60 -12.99
N ILE A 324 16.08 15.99 -14.24
CA ILE A 324 15.16 17.10 -14.50
C ILE A 324 13.80 16.86 -13.82
N ASN A 325 13.26 15.66 -13.98
CA ASN A 325 11.99 15.29 -13.36
C ASN A 325 12.05 15.28 -11.83
N ILE A 326 13.17 14.85 -11.21
CA ILE A 326 13.34 14.93 -9.75
C ILE A 326 13.26 16.39 -9.31
N VAL A 327 13.98 17.29 -10.00
CA VAL A 327 13.97 18.72 -9.67
C VAL A 327 12.56 19.31 -9.84
N ILE A 328 11.89 19.06 -10.96
CA ILE A 328 10.50 19.52 -11.17
C ILE A 328 9.59 18.97 -10.05
N GLY A 329 9.70 17.68 -9.72
CA GLY A 329 8.91 17.05 -8.67
C GLY A 329 9.13 17.67 -7.29
N VAL A 330 10.37 18.07 -6.95
CA VAL A 330 10.67 18.81 -5.71
C VAL A 330 9.86 20.11 -5.63
N PHE A 331 9.82 20.87 -6.71
CA PHE A 331 9.06 22.13 -6.77
C PHE A 331 7.54 21.90 -6.79
N LEU A 332 7.05 20.81 -7.39
CA LEU A 332 5.63 20.44 -7.33
C LEU A 332 5.19 20.08 -5.90
N TYR A 333 6.04 19.44 -5.10
CA TYR A 333 5.77 19.14 -3.71
C TYR A 333 5.96 20.34 -2.76
N ALA A 334 6.80 21.31 -3.12
CA ALA A 334 7.16 22.43 -2.25
C ALA A 334 5.96 23.19 -1.64
N PRO A 335 4.93 23.62 -2.40
CA PRO A 335 3.80 24.35 -1.84
C PRO A 335 3.03 23.54 -0.78
N PHE A 336 2.90 22.23 -0.97
CA PHE A 336 2.19 21.35 -0.05
C PHE A 336 3.01 21.09 1.23
N VAL A 337 4.33 20.95 1.12
CA VAL A 337 5.24 20.86 2.27
C VAL A 337 5.18 22.16 3.09
N LEU A 338 5.20 23.32 2.42
CA LEU A 338 5.08 24.63 3.08
C LEU A 338 3.72 24.79 3.76
N LEU A 339 2.63 24.34 3.13
CA LEU A 339 1.29 24.39 3.72
C LEU A 339 1.18 23.44 4.92
N SER A 340 1.73 22.24 4.83
CA SER A 340 1.82 21.29 5.95
C SER A 340 2.54 21.89 7.15
N ASN A 341 3.65 22.61 6.91
CA ASN A 341 4.38 23.30 7.98
C ASN A 341 3.51 24.35 8.68
N LYS A 342 2.73 25.15 7.91
CA LYS A 342 1.84 26.19 8.47
C LYS A 342 0.73 25.57 9.33
N LEU A 343 0.13 24.47 8.86
CA LEU A 343 -0.94 23.78 9.58
C LEU A 343 -0.43 23.18 10.90
N LYS A 344 0.75 22.54 10.89
CA LYS A 344 1.36 22.00 12.11
C LYS A 344 1.67 23.08 13.14
N VAL A 345 2.23 24.22 12.71
CA VAL A 345 2.49 25.35 13.60
C VAL A 345 1.19 25.88 14.22
N LYS A 346 0.13 26.02 13.40
CA LYS A 346 -1.18 26.46 13.91
C LYS A 346 -1.77 25.47 14.92
N GLN A 347 -1.70 24.16 14.66
CA GLN A 347 -2.18 23.14 15.59
C GLN A 347 -1.46 23.20 16.94
N ILE A 348 -0.13 23.41 16.92
CA ILE A 348 0.67 23.58 18.15
C ILE A 348 0.24 24.83 18.90
N ASP A 349 0.05 25.97 18.21
CA ASP A 349 -0.39 27.23 18.81
C ASP A 349 -1.80 27.12 19.41
N ASP A 350 -2.73 26.49 18.70
CA ASP A 350 -4.10 26.25 19.17
C ASP A 350 -4.13 25.30 20.39
N ALA A 351 -3.31 24.23 20.37
CA ALA A 351 -3.15 23.33 21.50
C ALA A 351 -2.56 24.06 22.72
N PHE A 352 -1.53 24.88 22.52
CA PHE A 352 -0.93 25.70 23.56
C PHE A 352 -1.93 26.70 24.18
N ARG A 353 -2.69 27.40 23.33
CA ARG A 353 -3.76 28.32 23.80
C ARG A 353 -4.86 27.59 24.57
N SER A 354 -5.21 26.38 24.15
CA SER A 354 -6.22 25.56 24.86
C SER A 354 -5.73 25.12 26.24
N LEU A 355 -4.43 24.79 26.36
CA LEU A 355 -3.80 24.43 27.64
C LEU A 355 -3.73 25.66 28.56
N LEU A 356 -3.34 26.83 28.06
CA LEU A 356 -3.35 28.08 28.85
C LEU A 356 -4.76 28.41 29.34
N ARG A 357 -5.80 28.27 28.52
CA ARG A 357 -7.20 28.52 28.95
C ARG A 357 -7.68 27.53 30.02
N ARG A 358 -7.22 26.28 29.99
CA ARG A 358 -7.54 25.28 31.03
C ARG A 358 -6.80 25.52 32.34
N SER A 359 -5.58 26.06 32.26
CA SER A 359 -4.77 26.41 33.43
C SER A 359 -5.21 27.69 34.11
N CYS A 360 -5.94 28.59 33.42
CA CYS A 360 -6.52 29.80 33.95
C CYS A 360 -8.03 29.63 34.20
N SER A 361 -8.42 28.76 35.16
CA SER A 361 -9.80 28.75 35.65
C SER A 361 -10.09 30.06 36.43
N PRO A 362 -11.28 30.70 36.25
CA PRO A 362 -11.64 31.90 36.97
C PRO A 362 -11.66 31.78 38.51
N ALA A 363 -11.68 30.55 39.03
CA ALA A 363 -11.65 30.26 40.46
C ALA A 363 -10.26 30.41 41.10
N ASP A 364 -9.17 30.45 40.31
CA ASP A 364 -7.78 30.56 40.78
C ASP A 364 -7.10 31.89 40.47
N ALA A 365 -7.87 32.91 40.06
CA ALA A 365 -7.37 34.23 39.64
C ALA A 365 -6.67 35.04 40.76
N SER A 366 -6.57 34.54 41.98
CA SER A 366 -5.92 35.22 43.10
C SER A 366 -4.51 34.74 43.44
N ARG A 367 -4.00 33.67 42.83
CA ARG A 367 -2.65 33.17 43.07
C ARG A 367 -2.04 32.53 41.84
N ARG A 368 -1.02 33.19 41.25
CA ARG A 368 -0.07 32.71 40.24
C ARG A 368 -0.48 32.92 38.79
N CYS A 369 -0.28 34.15 38.30
CA CYS A 369 0.13 34.30 36.90
C CYS A 369 1.46 33.58 36.71
N LEU A 370 1.51 32.69 35.70
CA LEU A 370 2.64 31.86 35.36
C LEU A 370 3.93 32.66 35.19
N ASP A 371 4.90 32.41 36.05
CA ASP A 371 6.29 32.84 35.92
C ASP A 371 6.89 32.22 34.62
N HIS A 372 7.83 32.88 34.00
CA HIS A 372 8.50 32.46 32.74
C HIS A 372 9.05 31.02 32.80
N ASN A 373 9.30 30.49 33.98
CA ASN A 373 9.71 29.10 34.22
C ASN A 373 8.60 28.04 34.01
N ASP A 374 7.33 28.42 34.14
CA ASP A 374 6.19 27.51 33.89
C ASP A 374 5.87 27.37 32.41
N ALA A 375 6.21 28.34 31.56
CA ALA A 375 6.11 28.24 30.11
C ALA A 375 7.13 27.24 29.56
N ALA A 376 8.33 27.15 30.14
CA ALA A 376 9.31 26.12 29.81
C ALA A 376 8.86 24.71 30.26
N GLY A 377 8.19 24.63 31.42
CA GLY A 377 7.57 23.39 31.92
C GLY A 377 6.38 22.93 31.06
N ALA A 378 5.56 23.86 30.53
CA ALA A 378 4.49 23.56 29.62
C ALA A 378 5.01 23.10 28.23
N LEU A 379 6.07 23.71 27.71
CA LEU A 379 6.81 23.27 26.53
C LEU A 379 7.44 21.89 26.73
N ALA A 380 8.02 21.63 27.90
CA ALA A 380 8.55 20.31 28.25
C ALA A 380 7.43 19.26 28.33
N ARG A 381 6.24 19.58 28.83
CA ARG A 381 5.07 18.69 28.83
C ARG A 381 4.49 18.44 27.44
N ILE A 382 4.49 19.41 26.54
CA ILE A 382 4.11 19.24 25.12
C ILE A 382 5.11 18.32 24.41
N LEU A 383 6.41 18.48 24.69
CA LEU A 383 7.46 17.57 24.21
C LEU A 383 7.31 16.17 24.81
N VAL A 384 6.89 16.05 26.08
CA VAL A 384 6.62 14.77 26.74
C VAL A 384 5.34 14.13 26.21
N VAL A 385 4.28 14.88 25.91
CA VAL A 385 3.03 14.38 25.32
C VAL A 385 3.28 13.87 23.89
N ASP A 386 4.13 14.54 23.10
CA ASP A 386 4.57 14.02 21.80
C ASP A 386 5.41 12.74 21.95
N LEU A 387 6.22 12.62 23.00
CA LEU A 387 6.97 11.43 23.36
C LEU A 387 6.05 10.34 23.92
N GLU A 388 5.08 10.65 24.78
CA GLU A 388 4.10 9.69 25.32
C GLU A 388 3.12 9.21 24.24
N TYR A 389 2.67 10.08 23.32
CA TYR A 389 1.87 9.68 22.17
C TYR A 389 2.63 8.76 21.24
N ALA A 390 3.94 9.00 21.04
CA ALA A 390 4.84 8.12 20.32
C ALA A 390 5.06 6.78 21.06
N PHE A 391 5.08 6.80 22.40
CA PHE A 391 5.26 5.61 23.25
C PHE A 391 4.00 4.76 23.36
N GLN A 392 2.81 5.38 23.52
CA GLN A 392 1.51 4.67 23.62
C GLN A 392 1.09 4.01 22.29
N HIS A 393 1.59 4.48 21.15
CA HIS A 393 1.32 3.91 19.83
C HIS A 393 2.46 3.03 19.31
N GLY A 394 3.31 2.51 20.20
CA GLY A 394 4.27 1.42 19.90
C GLY A 394 5.51 1.84 19.14
N ARG A 395 5.87 3.11 19.14
CA ARG A 395 7.15 3.58 18.58
C ARG A 395 8.16 3.73 19.72
N ARG A 396 9.00 2.73 19.90
CA ARG A 396 10.25 2.89 20.68
C ARG A 396 11.18 3.86 19.94
N PRO A 397 11.97 4.68 20.66
CA PRO A 397 12.88 5.67 20.12
C PRO A 397 13.91 5.08 19.17
#